data_8d226989ecc5a2f1eb179aaf660661b8
#
_entry.id   8d226989ecc5a2f1eb179aaf660661b8
#
_cell.length_a   1.000
_cell.length_b   1.000
_cell.length_c   1.000
_cell.angle_alpha   90.00
_cell.angle_beta   90.00
_cell.angle_gamma   90.00
#
_symmetry.space_group_name_H-M   'P 1'
#
loop_
_entity.id
_entity.type
_entity.pdbx_description
1 polymer ?
#
loop_
_entity_poly.entity_id
_entity_poly.type
_entity_poly.pdbx_seq_one_letter_code
_entity_poly.pdbx_strand_id
1 'polypeptide(L)'
;RNAAGISEVIDWQFIAAFILITADEIYMIMPREIHMEIAPVLSEYTIPVLAVIGIMVAATIKVSITLYHKLADERRQAILQAQKIQQLLDSPPPEQKGISFLRKLVENQSIAQFSAKDYLLLVEGCQIVDPEFFNWLKKQDFQLPPRDIVLCVLIRMYKKKEEILSIFCITDGTYRTMRSRARKRLGLDDKDLDIFLQKELK
;
A
#
# COMPACT_ATOMS: atom_id res chain seq x y z
N ARG A 1 -28.39 2.16 -3.96
CA ARG A 1 -28.56 3.50 -4.60
C ARG A 1 -28.16 3.54 -6.10
N ASN A 2 -28.00 2.39 -6.77
CA ASN A 2 -27.57 2.32 -8.19
C ASN A 2 -28.65 1.84 -9.16
N ALA A 3 -29.88 1.69 -8.73
CA ALA A 3 -31.00 1.27 -9.61
C ALA A 3 -31.68 2.42 -10.35
N ALA A 4 -31.57 3.65 -9.86
CA ALA A 4 -32.25 4.79 -10.45
C ALA A 4 -31.67 5.23 -11.82
N GLY A 5 -30.36 5.12 -12.03
CA GLY A 5 -29.72 5.55 -13.28
C GLY A 5 -29.92 4.61 -14.48
N ILE A 6 -30.24 3.34 -14.22
CA ILE A 6 -30.50 2.36 -15.28
C ILE A 6 -31.98 2.48 -15.76
N SER A 7 -32.87 2.85 -14.84
CA SER A 7 -34.30 3.06 -15.12
C SER A 7 -34.53 4.21 -16.11
N GLU A 8 -33.83 5.34 -15.96
CA GLU A 8 -34.02 6.49 -16.86
C GLU A 8 -33.56 6.24 -18.31
N VAL A 9 -32.48 5.47 -18.51
CA VAL A 9 -31.99 5.16 -19.87
C VAL A 9 -32.91 4.18 -20.59
N ILE A 10 -33.54 3.28 -19.85
CA ILE A 10 -34.50 2.31 -20.42
C ILE A 10 -35.81 3.02 -20.83
N ASP A 11 -36.26 4.02 -20.09
CA ASP A 11 -37.47 4.75 -20.37
C ASP A 11 -37.43 5.50 -21.72
N TRP A 12 -36.29 6.10 -22.08
CA TRP A 12 -36.13 6.81 -23.36
C TRP A 12 -36.11 5.87 -24.57
N GLN A 13 -35.58 4.67 -24.43
CA GLN A 13 -35.64 3.67 -25.52
C GLN A 13 -37.03 3.15 -25.73
N PHE A 14 -37.80 2.96 -24.65
CA PHE A 14 -39.23 2.59 -24.75
C PHE A 14 -40.08 3.71 -25.36
N ILE A 15 -39.84 4.97 -25.00
CA ILE A 15 -40.53 6.13 -25.57
C ILE A 15 -40.25 6.26 -27.07
N ALA A 16 -38.98 6.11 -27.47
CA ALA A 16 -38.60 6.16 -28.89
C ALA A 16 -39.21 5.01 -29.71
N ALA A 17 -39.22 3.78 -29.17
CA ALA A 17 -39.83 2.64 -29.79
C ALA A 17 -41.37 2.80 -29.89
N PHE A 18 -42.00 3.32 -28.84
CA PHE A 18 -43.42 3.58 -28.80
C PHE A 18 -43.85 4.64 -29.84
N ILE A 19 -43.07 5.72 -30.01
CA ILE A 19 -43.29 6.76 -31.02
C ILE A 19 -43.17 6.17 -32.43
N LEU A 20 -42.21 5.28 -32.69
CA LEU A 20 -42.03 4.64 -33.97
C LEU A 20 -43.21 3.70 -34.32
N ILE A 21 -43.64 2.88 -33.35
CA ILE A 21 -44.77 1.94 -33.52
C ILE A 21 -46.07 2.70 -33.76
N THR A 22 -46.32 3.76 -32.97
CA THR A 22 -47.54 4.56 -33.14
C THR A 22 -47.55 5.34 -34.46
N ALA A 23 -46.39 5.79 -34.94
CA ALA A 23 -46.27 6.45 -36.25
C ALA A 23 -46.58 5.47 -37.39
N ASP A 24 -46.15 4.21 -37.30
CA ASP A 24 -46.41 3.16 -38.29
C ASP A 24 -47.90 2.76 -38.30
N GLU A 25 -48.55 2.64 -37.15
CA GLU A 25 -49.98 2.38 -37.04
C GLU A 25 -50.83 3.52 -37.59
N ILE A 26 -50.47 4.78 -37.35
CA ILE A 26 -51.16 5.93 -37.88
C ILE A 26 -51.02 5.98 -39.43
N TYR A 27 -49.80 5.61 -39.91
CA TYR A 27 -49.58 5.55 -41.40
C TYR A 27 -50.41 4.48 -42.05
N MET A 28 -50.67 3.34 -41.44
CA MET A 28 -51.47 2.23 -41.95
C MET A 28 -53.00 2.53 -41.98
N ILE A 29 -53.48 3.43 -41.12
CA ILE A 29 -54.90 3.77 -40.98
C ILE A 29 -55.31 4.92 -41.93
N MET A 30 -54.37 5.65 -42.51
CA MET A 30 -54.65 6.80 -43.40
C MET A 30 -55.23 6.36 -44.70
N PRO A 31 -56.26 7.08 -45.22
CA PRO A 31 -56.85 6.83 -46.56
C PRO A 31 -55.81 6.96 -47.66
N ARG A 32 -55.88 6.09 -48.66
CA ARG A 32 -54.92 6.01 -49.79
C ARG A 32 -54.74 7.32 -50.57
N GLU A 33 -55.76 8.15 -50.62
CA GLU A 33 -55.71 9.44 -51.28
C GLU A 33 -54.81 10.45 -50.61
N ILE A 34 -54.72 10.42 -49.28
CA ILE A 34 -53.84 11.28 -48.46
C ILE A 34 -52.41 10.81 -48.55
N HIS A 35 -52.17 9.50 -48.72
CA HIS A 35 -50.82 8.92 -48.84
C HIS A 35 -50.03 9.49 -50.03
N MET A 36 -50.66 9.77 -51.12
CA MET A 36 -50.01 10.24 -52.38
C MET A 36 -49.52 11.69 -52.27
N GLU A 37 -50.19 12.54 -51.50
CA GLU A 37 -49.84 13.95 -51.37
C GLU A 37 -48.80 14.16 -50.22
N ILE A 38 -48.86 13.36 -49.16
CA ILE A 38 -48.04 13.55 -47.99
C ILE A 38 -46.75 12.75 -48.10
N ALA A 39 -46.70 11.65 -48.84
CA ALA A 39 -45.52 10.79 -48.95
C ALA A 39 -44.21 11.52 -49.37
N PRO A 40 -44.22 12.39 -50.40
CA PRO A 40 -43.02 13.11 -50.81
C PRO A 40 -42.53 14.13 -49.73
N VAL A 41 -43.48 14.81 -49.09
CA VAL A 41 -43.17 15.79 -48.03
C VAL A 41 -42.64 15.10 -46.76
N LEU A 42 -43.25 13.97 -46.40
CA LEU A 42 -42.79 13.18 -45.24
C LEU A 42 -41.41 12.62 -45.49
N SER A 43 -41.08 12.15 -46.71
CA SER A 43 -39.74 11.60 -47.00
C SER A 43 -38.64 12.65 -46.97
N GLU A 44 -38.96 13.89 -47.35
CA GLU A 44 -37.97 14.99 -47.37
C GLU A 44 -37.51 15.43 -45.96
N TYR A 45 -38.41 15.34 -44.96
CA TYR A 45 -38.10 15.75 -43.57
C TYR A 45 -37.83 14.60 -42.63
N THR A 46 -38.35 13.39 -42.88
CA THR A 46 -38.16 12.25 -41.98
C THR A 46 -36.72 11.73 -41.96
N ILE A 47 -36.06 11.67 -43.11
CA ILE A 47 -34.67 11.19 -43.21
C ILE A 47 -33.71 12.06 -42.41
N PRO A 48 -33.67 13.41 -42.55
CA PRO A 48 -32.78 14.25 -41.78
C PRO A 48 -33.12 14.24 -40.28
N VAL A 49 -34.39 14.18 -39.90
CA VAL A 49 -34.80 14.10 -38.49
C VAL A 49 -34.33 12.80 -37.85
N LEU A 50 -34.51 11.66 -38.51
CA LEU A 50 -34.00 10.37 -38.01
C LEU A 50 -32.48 10.34 -37.92
N ALA A 51 -31.79 10.96 -38.87
CA ALA A 51 -30.32 11.09 -38.81
C ALA A 51 -29.85 11.90 -37.58
N VAL A 52 -30.52 13.02 -37.30
CA VAL A 52 -30.20 13.85 -36.10
C VAL A 52 -30.47 13.08 -34.81
N ILE A 53 -31.60 12.38 -34.73
CA ILE A 53 -31.91 11.53 -33.54
C ILE A 53 -30.88 10.43 -33.38
N GLY A 54 -30.48 9.76 -34.46
CA GLY A 54 -29.44 8.74 -34.43
C GLY A 54 -28.08 9.27 -33.91
N ILE A 55 -27.68 10.45 -34.36
CA ILE A 55 -26.44 11.11 -33.89
C ILE A 55 -26.54 11.47 -32.41
N MET A 56 -27.67 12.01 -31.97
CA MET A 56 -27.90 12.35 -30.56
C MET A 56 -27.85 11.12 -29.65
N VAL A 57 -28.48 10.03 -30.06
CA VAL A 57 -28.44 8.75 -29.32
C VAL A 57 -27.01 8.19 -29.26
N ALA A 58 -26.29 8.20 -30.37
CA ALA A 58 -24.91 7.75 -30.41
C ALA A 58 -23.99 8.61 -29.51
N ALA A 59 -24.18 9.92 -29.48
CA ALA A 59 -23.45 10.84 -28.63
C ALA A 59 -23.74 10.59 -27.15
N THR A 60 -24.99 10.39 -26.76
CA THR A 60 -25.36 10.10 -25.35
C THR A 60 -24.79 8.76 -24.87
N ILE A 61 -24.84 7.73 -25.72
CA ILE A 61 -24.24 6.42 -25.41
C ILE A 61 -22.74 6.58 -25.20
N LYS A 62 -22.04 7.31 -26.08
CA LYS A 62 -20.59 7.53 -25.95
C LYS A 62 -20.24 8.27 -24.68
N VAL A 63 -20.96 9.31 -24.32
CA VAL A 63 -20.76 10.05 -23.06
C VAL A 63 -21.01 9.17 -21.85
N SER A 64 -22.07 8.37 -21.86
CA SER A 64 -22.40 7.45 -20.78
C SER A 64 -21.30 6.41 -20.57
N ILE A 65 -20.79 5.81 -21.64
CA ILE A 65 -19.68 4.84 -21.56
C ILE A 65 -18.42 5.50 -20.99
N THR A 66 -18.09 6.72 -21.45
CA THR A 66 -16.90 7.44 -20.97
C THR A 66 -17.01 7.78 -19.48
N LEU A 67 -18.18 8.23 -19.03
CA LEU A 67 -18.45 8.50 -17.62
C LEU A 67 -18.37 7.22 -16.77
N TYR A 68 -18.90 6.12 -17.30
CA TYR A 68 -18.83 4.83 -16.60
C TYR A 68 -17.39 4.35 -16.39
N HIS A 69 -16.55 4.45 -17.42
CA HIS A 69 -15.13 4.13 -17.32
C HIS A 69 -14.41 5.01 -16.30
N LYS A 70 -14.66 6.33 -16.36
CA LYS A 70 -14.06 7.27 -15.42
C LYS A 70 -14.43 6.98 -13.95
N LEU A 71 -15.72 6.72 -13.70
CA LEU A 71 -16.21 6.34 -12.37
C LEU A 71 -15.64 4.99 -11.89
N ALA A 72 -15.49 4.03 -12.81
CA ALA A 72 -14.91 2.73 -12.47
C ALA A 72 -13.42 2.86 -12.09
N ASP A 73 -12.67 3.72 -12.77
CA ASP A 73 -11.26 3.97 -12.47
C ASP A 73 -11.09 4.72 -11.14
N GLU A 74 -11.92 5.71 -10.86
CA GLU A 74 -11.93 6.41 -9.56
C GLU A 74 -12.24 5.45 -8.40
N ARG A 75 -13.21 4.55 -8.58
CA ARG A 75 -13.51 3.51 -7.57
C ARG A 75 -12.35 2.54 -7.36
N ARG A 76 -11.68 2.11 -8.44
CA ARG A 76 -10.49 1.25 -8.35
C ARG A 76 -9.37 1.93 -7.58
N GLN A 77 -9.10 3.20 -7.86
CA GLN A 77 -8.09 3.98 -7.14
C GLN A 77 -8.44 4.13 -5.66
N ALA A 78 -9.70 4.42 -5.33
CA ALA A 78 -10.16 4.51 -3.94
C ALA A 78 -10.00 3.19 -3.18
N ILE A 79 -10.32 2.05 -3.82
CA ILE A 79 -10.13 0.71 -3.23
C ILE A 79 -8.65 0.42 -2.98
N LEU A 80 -7.78 0.72 -3.96
CA LEU A 80 -6.33 0.54 -3.82
C LEU A 80 -5.74 1.41 -2.70
N GLN A 81 -6.20 2.66 -2.57
CA GLN A 81 -5.80 3.54 -1.48
C GLN A 81 -6.28 3.02 -0.12
N ALA A 82 -7.52 2.56 -0.03
CA ALA A 82 -8.06 1.97 1.19
C ALA A 82 -7.29 0.70 1.60
N GLN A 83 -6.96 -0.18 0.65
CA GLN A 83 -6.13 -1.36 0.91
C GLN A 83 -4.72 -0.98 1.39
N LYS A 84 -4.11 0.05 0.79
CA LYS A 84 -2.78 0.54 1.22
C LYS A 84 -2.81 1.12 2.62
N ILE A 85 -3.85 1.88 2.96
CA ILE A 85 -4.07 2.39 4.33
C ILE A 85 -4.28 1.25 5.31
N GLN A 86 -5.10 0.25 4.95
CA GLN A 86 -5.31 -0.94 5.77
C GLN A 86 -4.00 -1.70 6.02
N GLN A 87 -3.18 -1.92 5.00
CA GLN A 87 -1.85 -2.55 5.15
C GLN A 87 -0.91 -1.74 6.05
N LEU A 88 -0.99 -0.40 6.03
CA LEU A 88 -0.21 0.45 6.93
C LEU A 88 -0.72 0.37 8.37
N LEU A 89 -2.03 0.25 8.58
CA LEU A 89 -2.65 0.10 9.90
C LEU A 89 -2.41 -1.30 10.49
N ASP A 90 -2.42 -2.34 9.65
CA ASP A 90 -2.17 -3.72 10.06
C ASP A 90 -0.68 -4.00 10.29
N SER A 91 0.23 -3.17 9.74
CA SER A 91 1.64 -3.25 10.07
C SER A 91 1.89 -2.55 11.40
N PRO A 92 2.41 -3.24 12.43
CA PRO A 92 2.72 -2.61 13.70
C PRO A 92 3.66 -1.43 13.46
N PRO A 93 3.47 -0.29 14.17
CA PRO A 93 4.36 0.86 14.04
C PRO A 93 5.81 0.43 14.25
N PRO A 94 6.79 1.09 13.61
CA PRO A 94 8.19 0.70 13.67
C PRO A 94 8.71 0.57 15.11
N GLU A 95 8.23 1.37 16.03
CA GLU A 95 8.52 1.29 17.46
C GLU A 95 8.07 -0.04 18.07
N GLN A 96 6.89 -0.55 17.72
CA GLN A 96 6.41 -1.84 18.19
C GLN A 96 7.21 -3.00 17.59
N LYS A 97 7.68 -2.89 16.34
CA LYS A 97 8.57 -3.89 15.74
C LYS A 97 9.91 -3.93 16.44
N GLY A 98 10.51 -2.79 16.73
CA GLY A 98 11.75 -2.70 17.50
C GLY A 98 11.64 -3.38 18.86
N ILE A 99 10.55 -3.13 19.60
CA ILE A 99 10.27 -3.76 20.90
C ILE A 99 10.04 -5.28 20.74
N SER A 100 9.34 -5.72 19.68
CA SER A 100 9.11 -7.16 19.43
C SER A 100 10.42 -7.89 19.11
N PHE A 101 11.34 -7.25 18.39
CA PHE A 101 12.68 -7.79 18.13
C PHE A 101 13.56 -7.82 19.39
N LEU A 102 13.44 -6.81 20.25
CA LEU A 102 14.12 -6.79 21.56
C LEU A 102 13.65 -7.97 22.43
N ARG A 103 12.35 -8.27 22.44
CA ARG A 103 11.81 -9.45 23.16
C ARG A 103 12.50 -10.74 22.69
N LYS A 104 12.74 -10.91 21.38
CA LYS A 104 13.49 -12.07 20.86
C LYS A 104 14.89 -12.17 21.45
N LEU A 105 15.61 -11.05 21.64
CA LEU A 105 16.92 -11.04 22.29
C LEU A 105 16.83 -11.46 23.76
N VAL A 106 15.83 -10.96 24.49
CA VAL A 106 15.61 -11.32 25.90
C VAL A 106 15.35 -12.81 26.04
N GLU A 107 14.52 -13.38 25.15
CA GLU A 107 14.13 -14.79 25.11
C GLU A 107 15.17 -15.72 24.45
N ASN A 108 16.36 -15.20 24.10
CA ASN A 108 17.42 -15.94 23.40
C ASN A 108 17.00 -16.55 22.06
N GLN A 109 16.01 -15.94 21.38
CA GLN A 109 15.58 -16.37 20.06
C GLN A 109 16.59 -15.94 18.99
N SER A 110 16.74 -16.77 17.95
CA SER A 110 17.66 -16.48 16.85
C SER A 110 17.24 -15.28 16.03
N ILE A 111 18.22 -14.43 15.68
CA ILE A 111 18.11 -13.29 14.78
C ILE A 111 18.91 -13.50 13.48
N ALA A 112 19.27 -14.74 13.16
CA ALA A 112 20.09 -15.07 11.99
C ALA A 112 19.46 -14.62 10.66
N GLN A 113 18.13 -14.56 10.60
CA GLN A 113 17.36 -14.17 9.39
C GLN A 113 17.10 -12.67 9.30
N PHE A 114 17.62 -11.86 10.23
CA PHE A 114 17.38 -10.42 10.21
C PHE A 114 18.08 -9.76 9.03
N SER A 115 17.32 -8.95 8.29
CA SER A 115 17.84 -8.06 7.26
C SER A 115 18.55 -6.85 7.90
N ALA A 116 19.28 -6.08 7.09
CA ALA A 116 19.90 -4.84 7.56
C ALA A 116 18.86 -3.86 8.15
N LYS A 117 17.65 -3.83 7.60
CA LYS A 117 16.55 -3.00 8.09
C LYS A 117 16.03 -3.49 9.45
N ASP A 118 15.96 -4.80 9.68
CA ASP A 118 15.51 -5.36 10.95
C ASP A 118 16.52 -5.06 12.06
N TYR A 119 17.82 -5.09 11.74
CA TYR A 119 18.86 -4.66 12.70
C TYR A 119 18.74 -3.18 13.07
N LEU A 120 18.37 -2.29 12.13
CA LEU A 120 18.13 -0.88 12.44
C LEU A 120 16.93 -0.71 13.39
N LEU A 121 15.80 -1.37 13.09
CA LEU A 121 14.62 -1.34 13.95
C LEU A 121 14.90 -1.91 15.35
N LEU A 122 15.70 -2.97 15.41
CA LEU A 122 16.14 -3.54 16.70
C LEU A 122 16.98 -2.54 17.49
N VAL A 123 17.93 -1.84 16.84
CA VAL A 123 18.75 -0.79 17.46
C VAL A 123 17.89 0.36 17.99
N GLU A 124 16.87 0.80 17.22
CA GLU A 124 15.89 1.78 17.69
C GLU A 124 15.14 1.29 18.95
N GLY A 125 14.70 0.03 18.97
CA GLY A 125 14.09 -0.58 20.15
C GLY A 125 15.04 -0.64 21.35
N CYS A 126 16.31 -1.00 21.14
CA CYS A 126 17.33 -1.01 22.19
C CYS A 126 17.61 0.39 22.74
N GLN A 127 17.55 1.43 21.92
CA GLN A 127 17.75 2.83 22.36
C GLN A 127 16.70 3.28 23.38
N ILE A 128 15.47 2.76 23.29
CA ILE A 128 14.39 3.05 24.25
C ILE A 128 14.74 2.45 25.63
N VAL A 129 15.35 1.28 25.64
CA VAL A 129 15.64 0.52 26.89
C VAL A 129 16.93 0.97 27.56
N ASP A 130 17.95 1.34 26.79
CA ASP A 130 19.24 1.78 27.29
C ASP A 130 19.67 3.13 26.65
N PRO A 131 18.98 4.22 26.98
CA PRO A 131 19.26 5.53 26.37
C PRO A 131 20.66 6.06 26.76
N GLU A 132 21.23 5.66 27.91
CA GLU A 132 22.53 6.12 28.37
C GLU A 132 23.65 5.61 27.47
N PHE A 133 23.61 4.33 27.13
CA PHE A 133 24.56 3.73 26.19
C PHE A 133 24.53 4.39 24.82
N PHE A 134 23.33 4.63 24.29
CA PHE A 134 23.18 5.25 22.98
C PHE A 134 23.57 6.72 22.97
N ASN A 135 23.32 7.45 24.04
CA ASN A 135 23.79 8.83 24.20
C ASN A 135 25.30 8.90 24.27
N TRP A 136 25.94 7.94 24.97
CA TRP A 136 27.38 7.82 24.99
C TRP A 136 27.95 7.52 23.61
N LEU A 137 27.38 6.54 22.84
CA LEU A 137 27.79 6.26 21.46
C LEU A 137 27.71 7.49 20.56
N LYS A 138 26.65 8.28 20.67
CA LYS A 138 26.46 9.51 19.90
C LYS A 138 27.49 10.60 20.25
N LYS A 139 27.82 10.75 21.53
CA LYS A 139 28.80 11.74 21.96
C LYS A 139 30.21 11.46 21.45
N GLN A 140 30.56 10.21 21.27
CA GLN A 140 31.88 9.79 20.81
C GLN A 140 31.98 9.65 19.30
N ASP A 141 30.87 9.90 18.54
CA ASP A 141 30.79 9.77 17.07
C ASP A 141 31.25 8.40 16.55
N PHE A 142 31.03 7.35 17.33
CA PHE A 142 31.42 6.00 16.93
C PHE A 142 30.51 5.46 15.83
N GLN A 143 31.07 5.18 14.66
CA GLN A 143 30.37 4.55 13.54
C GLN A 143 30.38 3.02 13.66
N LEU A 144 29.55 2.48 14.56
CA LEU A 144 29.35 1.03 14.68
C LEU A 144 28.24 0.57 13.72
N PRO A 145 28.45 -0.55 13.00
CA PRO A 145 27.37 -1.20 12.27
C PRO A 145 26.28 -1.64 13.24
N PRO A 146 25.00 -1.65 12.81
CA PRO A 146 23.88 -2.05 13.66
C PRO A 146 24.07 -3.42 14.31
N ARG A 147 24.68 -4.38 13.61
CA ARG A 147 24.97 -5.72 14.14
C ARG A 147 25.99 -5.69 15.28
N ASP A 148 27.02 -4.83 15.20
CA ASP A 148 28.03 -4.69 16.26
C ASP A 148 27.43 -3.94 17.48
N ILE A 149 26.50 -3.00 17.25
CA ILE A 149 25.72 -2.35 18.34
C ILE A 149 24.89 -3.38 19.09
N VAL A 150 24.17 -4.27 18.37
CA VAL A 150 23.38 -5.35 19.00
C VAL A 150 24.28 -6.28 19.82
N LEU A 151 25.50 -6.60 19.35
CA LEU A 151 26.47 -7.34 20.13
C LEU A 151 26.82 -6.63 21.47
N CYS A 152 27.10 -5.33 21.42
CA CYS A 152 27.37 -4.55 22.62
C CYS A 152 26.18 -4.52 23.58
N VAL A 153 24.96 -4.40 23.08
CA VAL A 153 23.75 -4.46 23.90
C VAL A 153 23.58 -5.82 24.57
N LEU A 154 23.81 -6.93 23.87
CA LEU A 154 23.76 -8.28 24.47
C LEU A 154 24.80 -8.46 25.58
N ILE A 155 26.01 -7.93 25.39
CA ILE A 155 27.05 -7.95 26.45
C ILE A 155 26.60 -7.12 27.66
N ARG A 156 26.03 -5.94 27.46
CA ARG A 156 25.45 -5.10 28.53
C ARG A 156 24.30 -5.76 29.28
N MET A 157 23.50 -6.60 28.56
CA MET A 157 22.46 -7.43 29.18
C MET A 157 23.00 -8.64 29.93
N TYR A 158 24.31 -8.75 30.12
CA TYR A 158 24.98 -9.87 30.78
C TYR A 158 24.70 -11.25 30.13
N LYS A 159 24.41 -11.28 28.82
CA LYS A 159 24.23 -12.53 28.09
C LYS A 159 25.56 -13.29 28.03
N LYS A 160 25.49 -14.59 28.30
CA LYS A 160 26.64 -15.46 28.16
C LYS A 160 27.08 -15.66 26.73
N LYS A 161 28.34 -15.99 26.52
CA LYS A 161 28.89 -16.23 25.17
C LYS A 161 28.03 -17.22 24.37
N GLU A 162 27.65 -18.33 24.99
CA GLU A 162 26.87 -19.41 24.37
C GLU A 162 25.48 -18.90 23.89
N GLU A 163 24.84 -18.03 24.67
CA GLU A 163 23.57 -17.40 24.32
C GLU A 163 23.74 -16.48 23.12
N ILE A 164 24.82 -15.66 23.12
CA ILE A 164 25.13 -14.76 21.99
C ILE A 164 25.40 -15.56 20.71
N LEU A 165 26.15 -16.66 20.79
CA LEU A 165 26.39 -17.55 19.65
C LEU A 165 25.09 -18.12 19.11
N SER A 166 24.17 -18.53 19.98
CA SER A 166 22.85 -19.06 19.61
C SER A 166 21.97 -17.98 18.98
N ILE A 167 21.89 -16.78 19.56
CA ILE A 167 21.09 -15.66 19.08
C ILE A 167 21.52 -15.26 17.65
N PHE A 168 22.81 -15.11 17.40
CA PHE A 168 23.33 -14.74 16.09
C PHE A 168 23.49 -15.92 15.13
N CYS A 169 23.37 -17.17 15.60
CA CYS A 169 23.70 -18.41 14.87
C CYS A 169 25.10 -18.34 14.24
N ILE A 170 26.13 -18.01 15.02
CA ILE A 170 27.51 -17.84 14.56
C ILE A 170 28.47 -18.79 15.28
N THR A 171 29.63 -18.99 14.68
CA THR A 171 30.72 -19.76 15.25
C THR A 171 31.53 -18.91 16.29
N ASP A 172 32.26 -19.57 17.15
CA ASP A 172 33.15 -18.91 18.10
C ASP A 172 34.20 -18.01 17.41
N GLY A 173 34.74 -18.43 16.29
CA GLY A 173 35.67 -17.62 15.50
C GLY A 173 35.03 -16.32 15.00
N THR A 174 33.80 -16.38 14.51
CA THR A 174 33.03 -15.21 14.06
C THR A 174 32.74 -14.27 15.22
N TYR A 175 32.36 -14.80 16.38
CA TYR A 175 32.13 -14.03 17.61
C TYR A 175 33.38 -13.28 18.05
N ARG A 176 34.53 -13.95 18.11
CA ARG A 176 35.82 -13.31 18.45
C ARG A 176 36.15 -12.17 17.48
N THR A 177 35.93 -12.38 16.19
CA THR A 177 36.16 -11.36 15.17
C THR A 177 35.21 -10.16 15.34
N MET A 178 33.93 -10.40 15.66
CA MET A 178 32.96 -9.31 15.93
C MET A 178 33.36 -8.53 17.17
N ARG A 179 33.71 -9.20 18.27
CA ARG A 179 34.23 -8.54 19.51
C ARG A 179 35.46 -7.69 19.24
N SER A 180 36.45 -8.24 18.54
CA SER A 180 37.70 -7.52 18.22
C SER A 180 37.39 -6.25 17.39
N ARG A 181 36.52 -6.35 16.40
CA ARG A 181 36.11 -5.18 15.60
C ARG A 181 35.33 -4.13 16.41
N ALA A 182 34.39 -4.58 17.24
CA ALA A 182 33.65 -3.68 18.13
C ALA A 182 34.59 -2.94 19.09
N ARG A 183 35.51 -3.69 19.76
CA ARG A 183 36.50 -3.12 20.64
C ARG A 183 37.38 -2.06 19.97
N LYS A 184 37.90 -2.37 18.76
CA LYS A 184 38.75 -1.46 18.00
C LYS A 184 37.98 -0.19 17.57
N ARG A 185 36.72 -0.33 17.13
CA ARG A 185 35.89 0.82 16.75
C ARG A 185 35.48 1.70 17.93
N LEU A 186 35.41 1.12 19.14
CA LEU A 186 35.14 1.86 20.37
C LEU A 186 36.42 2.47 20.98
N GLY A 187 37.57 2.33 20.35
CA GLY A 187 38.84 2.85 20.85
C GLY A 187 39.32 2.18 22.15
N LEU A 188 38.91 0.93 22.36
CA LEU A 188 39.21 0.17 23.59
C LEU A 188 40.35 -0.83 23.36
N ASP A 189 41.48 -0.37 22.79
CA ASP A 189 42.57 -1.27 22.40
C ASP A 189 43.14 -2.08 23.57
N ASP A 190 43.24 -1.47 24.75
CA ASP A 190 43.84 -2.07 25.95
C ASP A 190 42.81 -2.53 26.99
N LYS A 191 41.51 -2.33 26.77
CA LYS A 191 40.46 -2.68 27.73
C LYS A 191 39.65 -3.89 27.27
N ASP A 192 39.21 -4.68 28.25
CA ASP A 192 38.22 -5.74 27.96
C ASP A 192 36.86 -5.14 27.66
N LEU A 193 36.26 -5.53 26.51
CA LEU A 193 35.00 -5.02 26.06
C LEU A 193 33.85 -5.29 27.04
N ASP A 194 33.84 -6.48 27.68
CA ASP A 194 32.75 -6.86 28.58
C ASP A 194 32.80 -6.03 29.86
N ILE A 195 34.02 -5.88 30.43
CA ILE A 195 34.23 -5.08 31.64
C ILE A 195 33.86 -3.62 31.39
N PHE A 196 34.28 -3.07 30.26
CA PHE A 196 33.99 -1.70 29.92
C PHE A 196 32.48 -1.47 29.76
N LEU A 197 31.79 -2.28 28.94
CA LEU A 197 30.37 -2.13 28.68
C LEU A 197 29.48 -2.38 29.90
N GLN A 198 29.88 -3.25 30.82
CA GLN A 198 29.10 -3.64 32.00
C GLN A 198 29.36 -2.79 33.25
N LYS A 199 30.58 -2.29 33.42
CA LYS A 199 31.00 -1.64 34.65
C LYS A 199 31.40 -0.17 34.53
N GLU A 200 32.09 0.20 33.46
CA GLU A 200 32.61 1.57 33.29
C GLU A 200 31.56 2.51 32.66
N LEU A 201 30.62 1.99 31.96
CA LEU A 201 29.59 2.76 31.23
C LEU A 201 28.30 2.79 32.07
N LYS A 202 28.34 3.55 33.18
CA LYS A 202 27.17 3.88 34.00
C LYS A 202 26.75 5.33 33.81
#